data_cadc372c62cde866f955b727ca00d0a9
#
_entry.id   cadc372c62cde866f955b727ca00d0a9
#
_cell.length_a   1.000
_cell.length_b   1.000
_cell.length_c   1.000
_cell.angle_alpha   90.00
_cell.angle_beta   90.00
_cell.angle_gamma   90.00
#
_symmetry.space_group_name_H-M   'P 1'
#
loop_
_entity.id
_entity.type
_entity.pdbx_description
1 polymer ?
#
loop_
_entity_poly.entity_id
_entity_poly.type
_entity_poly.pdbx_seq_one_letter_code
_entity_poly.pdbx_strand_id
1 'polypeptide(L)'
;MKGLEYGRFYEFWMGRGKDEDAATIENVLLEGAEGVGLIARAGADIHSQCSTTCEEGNVSTTSLSYALAAFLIARTSPWSYFGVSSGWYSPCWCWHDEYDVASNCGSPIEHPIRTSIYSWIRKYENCTVFVNTSSGEGSFR
;
A
#
# COMPACT_ATOMS: atom_id res chain seq x y z
N MET A 1 -27.52 15.52 -3.33
CA MET A 1 -27.00 14.64 -2.26
C MET A 1 -25.51 14.47 -2.47
N LYS A 2 -24.71 14.96 -1.57
CA LYS A 2 -23.31 14.51 -1.53
C LYS A 2 -23.38 13.03 -1.14
N GLY A 3 -22.97 12.13 -2.03
CA GLY A 3 -22.93 10.72 -1.76
C GLY A 3 -22.07 10.44 -0.53
N LEU A 4 -22.47 9.50 0.28
CA LEU A 4 -21.64 8.99 1.37
C LEU A 4 -20.29 8.58 0.78
N GLU A 5 -19.20 9.12 1.32
CA GLU A 5 -17.86 8.69 0.95
C GLU A 5 -17.66 7.28 1.50
N TYR A 6 -17.62 6.31 0.62
CA TYR A 6 -17.35 4.93 0.98
C TYR A 6 -15.86 4.65 0.86
N GLY A 7 -15.30 4.06 1.90
CA GLY A 7 -13.99 3.43 1.83
C GLY A 7 -14.12 1.95 1.53
N ARG A 8 -13.25 1.40 0.71
CA ARG A 8 -13.13 -0.04 0.52
C ARG A 8 -11.96 -0.59 1.31
N PHE A 9 -12.22 -1.64 2.04
CA PHE A 9 -11.22 -2.31 2.87
C PHE A 9 -10.60 -3.48 2.11
N TYR A 10 -9.28 -3.45 1.97
CA TYR A 10 -8.48 -4.54 1.43
C TYR A 10 -7.68 -5.19 2.56
N GLU A 11 -8.15 -6.32 3.05
CA GLU A 11 -7.57 -7.04 4.19
C GLU A 11 -6.19 -7.61 3.86
N PHE A 12 -6.01 -8.09 2.63
CA PHE A 12 -4.75 -8.64 2.15
C PHE A 12 -4.22 -7.73 1.05
N TRP A 13 -3.57 -6.65 1.47
CA TRP A 13 -2.98 -5.70 0.55
C TRP A 13 -1.61 -6.19 0.10
N MET A 14 -1.49 -6.54 -1.20
CA MET A 14 -0.28 -7.03 -1.86
C MET A 14 0.24 -8.39 -1.34
N GLY A 15 1.11 -9.01 -2.11
CA GLY A 15 1.74 -10.28 -1.78
C GLY A 15 0.94 -11.53 -2.16
N ARG A 16 -0.06 -11.38 -3.03
CA ARG A 16 -0.91 -12.48 -3.52
C ARG A 16 -0.49 -13.01 -4.90
N GLY A 17 0.63 -12.53 -5.40
CA GLY A 17 1.15 -12.85 -6.72
C GLY A 17 0.99 -11.68 -7.71
N LYS A 18 1.84 -11.68 -8.74
CA LYS A 18 1.99 -10.55 -9.66
C LYS A 18 0.69 -10.14 -10.35
N ASP A 19 -0.12 -11.10 -10.74
CA ASP A 19 -1.36 -10.85 -11.48
C ASP A 19 -2.47 -10.35 -10.56
N GLU A 20 -2.62 -10.93 -9.37
CA GLU A 20 -3.59 -10.47 -8.38
C GLU A 20 -3.24 -9.10 -7.82
N ASP A 21 -1.98 -8.85 -7.54
CA ASP A 21 -1.52 -7.56 -7.05
C ASP A 21 -1.72 -6.47 -8.11
N ALA A 22 -1.40 -6.76 -9.38
CA ALA A 22 -1.66 -5.85 -10.49
C ALA A 22 -3.15 -5.55 -10.66
N ALA A 23 -3.99 -6.57 -10.65
CA ALA A 23 -5.44 -6.41 -10.74
C ALA A 23 -6.01 -5.61 -9.55
N THR A 24 -5.46 -5.81 -8.35
CA THR A 24 -5.86 -5.06 -7.16
C THR A 24 -5.56 -3.57 -7.32
N ILE A 25 -4.36 -3.21 -7.77
CA ILE A 25 -3.99 -1.81 -8.03
C ILE A 25 -4.93 -1.18 -9.06
N GLU A 26 -5.20 -1.86 -10.17
CA GLU A 26 -6.11 -1.37 -11.21
C GLU A 26 -7.53 -1.15 -10.68
N ASN A 27 -8.07 -2.11 -9.94
CA ASN A 27 -9.42 -1.99 -9.37
C ASN A 27 -9.51 -0.82 -8.40
N VAL A 28 -8.51 -0.62 -7.55
CA VAL A 28 -8.48 0.51 -6.62
C VAL A 28 -8.40 1.85 -7.35
N LEU A 29 -7.64 1.93 -8.44
CA LEU A 29 -7.57 3.14 -9.26
C LEU A 29 -8.90 3.46 -9.93
N LEU A 30 -9.62 2.45 -10.42
CA LEU A 30 -10.97 2.62 -11.00
C LEU A 30 -11.98 3.08 -9.94
N GLU A 31 -11.99 2.45 -8.78
CA GLU A 31 -12.85 2.82 -7.66
C GLU A 31 -12.54 4.22 -7.12
N GLY A 32 -11.25 4.56 -7.04
CA GLY A 32 -10.80 5.89 -6.63
C GLY A 32 -11.23 7.00 -7.59
N ALA A 33 -11.31 6.72 -8.88
CA ALA A 33 -11.86 7.66 -9.87
C ALA A 33 -13.36 7.96 -9.62
N GLU A 34 -14.07 7.05 -8.95
CA GLU A 34 -15.45 7.21 -8.50
C GLU A 34 -15.57 7.82 -7.09
N GLY A 35 -14.45 8.19 -6.47
CA GLY A 35 -14.41 8.81 -5.15
C GLY A 35 -14.38 7.84 -3.97
N VAL A 36 -14.14 6.55 -4.21
CA VAL A 36 -14.02 5.54 -3.15
C VAL A 36 -12.65 5.65 -2.49
N GLY A 37 -12.62 5.79 -1.18
CA GLY A 37 -11.39 5.79 -0.39
C GLY A 37 -10.80 4.38 -0.24
N LEU A 38 -9.49 4.31 -0.07
CA LEU A 38 -8.75 3.06 0.12
C LEU A 38 -8.37 2.86 1.59
N ILE A 39 -8.73 1.73 2.14
CA ILE A 39 -8.21 1.24 3.42
C ILE A 39 -7.43 -0.04 3.12
N ALA A 40 -6.11 0.05 3.16
CA ALA A 40 -5.21 -1.05 2.84
C ALA A 40 -4.58 -1.60 4.12
N ARG A 41 -4.70 -2.91 4.33
CA ARG A 41 -4.03 -3.63 5.40
C ARG A 41 -3.02 -4.60 4.81
N ALA A 42 -1.74 -4.33 5.04
CA ALA A 42 -0.68 -5.27 4.71
C ALA A 42 -0.62 -6.42 5.74
N GLY A 43 -0.28 -7.61 5.26
CA GLY A 43 -0.35 -8.83 6.05
C GLY A 43 0.66 -8.93 7.20
N ALA A 44 0.46 -9.93 8.02
CA ALA A 44 1.18 -10.22 9.26
C ALA A 44 2.70 -10.29 9.15
N ASP A 45 3.16 -10.56 7.99
CA ASP A 45 4.52 -11.00 7.75
C ASP A 45 5.55 -9.86 7.74
N ILE A 46 5.05 -8.64 7.66
CA ILE A 46 5.86 -7.43 7.79
C ILE A 46 6.30 -7.20 9.26
N HIS A 47 5.63 -7.86 10.21
CA HIS A 47 5.89 -7.71 11.63
C HIS A 47 7.14 -8.44 12.15
N SER A 48 7.77 -9.29 11.37
CA SER A 48 9.04 -9.92 11.78
C SER A 48 10.15 -8.92 12.10
N GLN A 49 9.96 -7.66 11.72
CA GLN A 49 10.88 -6.56 12.00
C GLN A 49 10.51 -5.76 13.26
N CYS A 50 9.34 -5.98 13.82
CA CYS A 50 8.97 -5.39 15.10
C CYS A 50 9.64 -6.13 16.25
N SER A 51 10.11 -5.38 17.24
CA SER A 51 10.83 -5.92 18.39
C SER A 51 10.11 -7.08 19.10
N THR A 52 10.86 -7.87 19.74
CA THR A 52 10.76 -9.01 20.68
C THR A 52 9.42 -9.37 21.36
N THR A 53 8.35 -8.62 21.21
CA THR A 53 7.04 -8.90 21.83
C THR A 53 5.99 -9.43 20.86
N CYS A 54 6.30 -9.46 19.57
CA CYS A 54 5.46 -10.07 18.56
C CYS A 54 6.02 -11.46 18.27
N GLU A 55 5.22 -12.50 18.47
CA GLU A 55 5.60 -13.85 18.07
C GLU A 55 5.90 -13.85 16.56
N GLU A 56 7.01 -14.49 16.20
CA GLU A 56 7.43 -14.66 14.82
C GLU A 56 6.34 -15.41 14.04
N GLY A 57 5.51 -14.67 13.31
CA GLY A 57 4.63 -15.24 12.31
C GLY A 57 5.44 -15.73 11.12
N ASN A 58 4.91 -16.68 10.37
CA ASN A 58 5.52 -17.21 9.16
C ASN A 58 6.04 -16.09 8.24
N VAL A 59 7.28 -16.23 7.80
CA VAL A 59 7.99 -15.28 6.95
C VAL A 59 7.23 -15.10 5.63
N SER A 60 6.65 -13.92 5.42
CA SER A 60 6.17 -13.51 4.11
C SER A 60 7.29 -12.91 3.29
N THR A 61 7.17 -13.04 2.01
CA THR A 61 8.06 -12.44 1.02
C THR A 61 7.72 -10.99 0.69
N THR A 62 6.62 -10.47 1.23
CA THR A 62 6.16 -9.11 0.93
C THR A 62 6.87 -8.09 1.79
N SER A 63 7.63 -7.19 1.18
CA SER A 63 8.28 -6.10 1.90
C SER A 63 7.29 -4.98 2.22
N LEU A 64 7.54 -4.28 3.33
CA LEU A 64 6.77 -3.09 3.70
C LEU A 64 6.89 -2.00 2.62
N SER A 65 8.08 -1.78 2.09
CA SER A 65 8.31 -0.81 1.02
C SER A 65 7.47 -1.10 -0.22
N TYR A 66 7.32 -2.36 -0.61
CA TYR A 66 6.46 -2.76 -1.71
C TYR A 66 4.98 -2.48 -1.43
N ALA A 67 4.48 -2.94 -0.28
CA ALA A 67 3.09 -2.73 0.09
C ALA A 67 2.72 -1.24 0.22
N LEU A 68 3.61 -0.44 0.82
CA LEU A 68 3.43 0.99 0.99
C LEU A 68 3.54 1.75 -0.33
N ALA A 69 4.49 1.39 -1.20
CA ALA A 69 4.59 1.97 -2.55
C ALA A 69 3.33 1.68 -3.38
N ALA A 70 2.82 0.45 -3.34
CA ALA A 70 1.57 0.09 -4.01
C ALA A 70 0.38 0.91 -3.47
N PHE A 71 0.31 1.16 -2.17
CA PHE A 71 -0.68 2.04 -1.58
C PHE A 71 -0.55 3.48 -2.09
N LEU A 72 0.66 4.03 -2.15
CA LEU A 72 0.91 5.38 -2.66
C LEU A 72 0.59 5.51 -4.16
N ILE A 73 0.82 4.47 -4.95
CA ILE A 73 0.37 4.42 -6.35
C ILE A 73 -1.16 4.46 -6.44
N ALA A 74 -1.83 3.60 -5.66
CA ALA A 74 -3.26 3.34 -5.80
C ALA A 74 -4.16 4.39 -5.13
N ARG A 75 -3.71 5.06 -4.07
CA ARG A 75 -4.54 6.04 -3.36
C ARG A 75 -4.91 7.22 -4.25
N THR A 76 -6.18 7.52 -4.30
CA THR A 76 -6.71 8.65 -5.09
C THR A 76 -7.47 9.66 -4.24
N SER A 77 -7.92 9.23 -3.06
CA SER A 77 -8.65 10.05 -2.11
C SER A 77 -7.75 10.45 -0.92
N PRO A 78 -7.92 11.64 -0.34
CA PRO A 78 -7.28 12.00 0.93
C PRO A 78 -7.75 11.10 2.09
N TRP A 79 -8.87 10.42 1.94
CA TRP A 79 -9.45 9.46 2.89
C TRP A 79 -8.93 8.03 2.67
N SER A 80 -7.66 7.90 2.34
CA SER A 80 -7.03 6.59 2.19
C SER A 80 -6.12 6.32 3.36
N TYR A 81 -6.19 5.10 3.90
CA TYR A 81 -5.47 4.68 5.09
C TYR A 81 -4.67 3.42 4.82
N PHE A 82 -3.46 3.38 5.33
CA PHE A 82 -2.60 2.22 5.27
C PHE A 82 -2.24 1.77 6.69
N GLY A 83 -2.26 0.47 6.91
CA GLY A 83 -1.85 -0.12 8.17
C GLY A 83 -1.25 -1.50 7.99
N VAL A 84 -0.46 -1.90 8.96
CA VAL A 84 0.13 -3.23 9.05
C VAL A 84 -0.41 -3.91 10.31
N SER A 85 -0.81 -5.17 10.19
CA SER A 85 -1.37 -5.92 11.31
C SER A 85 -1.05 -7.39 11.19
N SER A 86 -0.63 -8.00 12.28
CA SER A 86 -0.34 -9.43 12.39
C SER A 86 -1.60 -10.31 12.58
N GLY A 87 -2.76 -9.74 12.47
CA GLY A 87 -4.05 -10.43 12.64
C GLY A 87 -5.04 -9.58 13.42
N TRP A 88 -6.29 -10.06 13.48
CA TRP A 88 -7.39 -9.35 14.14
C TRP A 88 -7.21 -9.16 15.64
N TYR A 89 -6.43 -10.03 16.27
CA TYR A 89 -6.27 -10.09 17.72
C TYR A 89 -4.84 -9.85 18.20
N SER A 90 -3.92 -9.58 17.27
CA SER A 90 -2.54 -9.34 17.65
C SER A 90 -2.36 -7.92 18.20
N PRO A 91 -1.81 -7.75 19.39
CA PRO A 91 -1.45 -6.46 19.94
C PRO A 91 -0.19 -5.88 19.30
N CYS A 92 0.41 -6.60 18.36
CA CYS A 92 1.66 -6.21 17.72
C CYS A 92 1.44 -5.06 16.76
N TRP A 93 1.94 -3.92 17.13
CA TRP A 93 2.05 -2.76 16.28
C TRP A 93 3.40 -2.11 16.54
N CYS A 94 4.01 -1.60 15.49
CA CYS A 94 5.22 -0.81 15.62
C CYS A 94 5.25 0.29 14.57
N TRP A 95 6.04 1.31 14.85
CA TRP A 95 6.35 2.33 13.87
C TRP A 95 7.49 1.83 12.99
N HIS A 96 7.35 2.01 11.69
CA HIS A 96 8.37 1.69 10.70
C HIS A 96 8.92 2.98 10.09
N ASP A 97 10.23 3.04 9.89
CA ASP A 97 10.89 4.23 9.30
C ASP A 97 10.36 4.55 7.90
N GLU A 98 9.89 3.54 7.18
CA GLU A 98 9.26 3.70 5.88
C GLU A 98 8.03 4.62 5.91
N TYR A 99 7.31 4.67 7.03
CA TYR A 99 6.16 5.59 7.18
C TYR A 99 6.62 7.05 7.19
N ASP A 100 7.75 7.36 7.80
CA ASP A 100 8.29 8.71 7.81
C ASP A 100 8.76 9.12 6.41
N VAL A 101 9.43 8.22 5.70
CA VAL A 101 9.85 8.46 4.31
C VAL A 101 8.64 8.68 3.40
N ALA A 102 7.63 7.82 3.50
CA ALA A 102 6.40 7.95 2.73
C ALA A 102 5.63 9.24 3.05
N SER A 103 5.56 9.61 4.32
CA SER A 103 4.93 10.86 4.76
C SER A 103 5.63 12.10 4.21
N ASN A 104 6.96 12.06 4.14
CA ASN A 104 7.77 13.16 3.58
C ASN A 104 7.60 13.32 2.06
N CYS A 105 7.01 12.36 1.36
CA CYS A 105 6.67 12.52 -0.05
C CYS A 105 5.65 13.64 -0.32
N GLY A 106 4.83 13.98 0.67
CA GLY A 106 3.80 15.03 0.53
C GLY A 106 2.58 14.53 -0.25
N SER A 107 1.97 15.44 -1.00
CA SER A 107 0.77 15.15 -1.80
C SER A 107 1.11 14.63 -3.19
N PRO A 108 0.27 13.78 -3.79
CA PRO A 108 0.45 13.39 -5.18
C PRO A 108 0.20 14.58 -6.11
N ILE A 109 1.10 14.81 -7.06
CA ILE A 109 0.99 15.89 -8.05
C ILE A 109 0.51 15.40 -9.42
N GLU A 110 0.57 14.10 -9.66
CA GLU A 110 0.13 13.50 -10.92
C GLU A 110 -0.70 12.22 -10.65
N HIS A 111 -1.50 11.85 -11.63
CA HIS A 111 -2.10 10.52 -11.66
C HIS A 111 -1.02 9.46 -11.86
N PRO A 112 -1.20 8.24 -11.34
CA PRO A 112 -0.26 7.16 -11.58
C PRO A 112 -0.24 6.81 -13.06
N ILE A 113 0.95 6.52 -13.57
CA ILE A 113 1.19 6.09 -14.95
C ILE A 113 1.58 4.62 -14.91
N ARG A 114 0.86 3.79 -15.66
CA ARG A 114 1.26 2.40 -15.89
C ARG A 114 2.38 2.35 -16.92
N THR A 115 3.55 1.88 -16.53
CA THR A 115 4.74 1.82 -17.40
C THR A 115 4.92 0.46 -18.07
N SER A 116 4.33 -0.59 -17.50
CA SER A 116 4.26 -1.94 -18.07
C SER A 116 3.05 -2.69 -17.53
N ILE A 117 2.84 -3.94 -17.94
CA ILE A 117 1.75 -4.79 -17.43
C ILE A 117 1.78 -4.89 -15.89
N TYR A 118 2.98 -4.85 -15.29
CA TYR A 118 3.20 -5.06 -13.86
C TYR A 118 3.82 -3.86 -13.14
N SER A 119 3.96 -2.71 -13.80
CA SER A 119 4.68 -1.59 -13.21
C SER A 119 3.90 -0.28 -13.31
N TRP A 120 4.01 0.53 -12.26
CA TRP A 120 3.44 1.88 -12.18
C TRP A 120 4.45 2.84 -11.59
N ILE A 121 4.32 4.10 -11.96
CA ILE A 121 5.05 5.24 -11.42
C ILE A 121 4.08 6.37 -11.10
N ARG A 122 4.34 7.11 -10.02
CA ARG A 122 3.57 8.28 -9.64
C ARG A 122 4.46 9.32 -8.99
N LYS A 123 4.28 10.58 -9.39
CA LYS A 123 5.00 11.70 -8.77
C LYS A 123 4.21 12.29 -7.62
N TYR A 124 4.93 12.57 -6.58
CA TYR A 124 4.54 13.31 -5.40
C TYR A 124 5.37 14.60 -5.30
N GLU A 125 5.01 15.50 -4.39
CA GLU A 125 5.72 16.78 -4.21
C GLU A 125 7.22 16.60 -3.98
N ASN A 126 7.62 15.63 -3.17
CA ASN A 126 9.00 15.43 -2.75
C ASN A 126 9.58 14.06 -3.09
N CYS A 127 8.83 13.20 -3.76
CA CYS A 127 9.34 11.90 -4.17
C CYS A 127 8.67 11.38 -5.44
N THR A 128 9.28 10.36 -6.02
CA THR A 128 8.68 9.55 -7.07
C THR A 128 8.47 8.14 -6.54
N VAL A 129 7.25 7.65 -6.66
CA VAL A 129 6.86 6.31 -6.23
C VAL A 129 6.91 5.38 -7.42
N PHE A 130 7.51 4.22 -7.22
CA PHE A 130 7.58 3.14 -8.20
C PHE A 130 7.11 1.83 -7.57
N VAL A 131 6.38 1.03 -8.35
CA VAL A 131 6.00 -0.33 -7.97
C VAL A 131 6.09 -1.27 -9.16
N ASN A 132 6.55 -2.51 -8.89
CA ASN A 132 6.55 -3.59 -9.84
C ASN A 132 6.01 -4.86 -9.17
N THR A 133 4.82 -5.29 -9.57
CA THR A 133 4.16 -6.47 -8.99
C THR A 133 4.82 -7.78 -9.43
N SER A 134 5.53 -7.80 -10.56
CA SER A 134 6.23 -8.99 -11.04
C SER A 134 7.43 -9.35 -10.18
N SER A 135 8.18 -8.34 -9.70
CA SER A 135 9.33 -8.53 -8.81
C SER A 135 8.99 -8.40 -7.32
N GLY A 136 7.81 -7.85 -6.99
CA GLY A 136 7.46 -7.51 -5.61
C GLY A 136 8.29 -6.35 -5.06
N GLU A 137 8.74 -5.45 -5.92
CA GLU A 137 9.56 -4.29 -5.56
C GLU A 137 8.73 -3.01 -5.55
N GLY A 138 8.99 -2.19 -4.55
CA GLY A 138 8.45 -0.85 -4.44
C GLY A 138 9.46 0.12 -3.85
N SER A 139 9.43 1.35 -4.31
CA SER A 139 10.26 2.42 -3.79
C SER A 139 9.56 3.77 -3.84
N PHE A 140 9.97 4.66 -2.97
CA PHE A 140 9.53 6.05 -2.92
C PHE A 140 10.75 6.90 -2.54
N ARG A 141 11.26 7.63 -3.53
CA ARG A 141 12.50 8.43 -3.43
C ARG A 141 12.31 9.81 -4.02
#